data_8f5b839eb8334dc0ea17ebdd5d3b3110
#
_entry.id   8f5b839eb8334dc0ea17ebdd5d3b3110
#
_cell.length_a   1.000
_cell.length_b   1.000
_cell.length_c   1.000
_cell.angle_alpha   90.00
_cell.angle_beta   90.00
_cell.angle_gamma   90.00
#
_symmetry.space_group_name_H-M   'P 1'
#
loop_
_entity.id
_entity.type
_entity.pdbx_description
1 polymer ?
#
loop_
_entity_poly.entity_id
_entity_poly.type
_entity_poly.pdbx_seq_one_letter_code
_entity_poly.pdbx_strand_id
1 'polypeptide(L)'
;LLKRKGEFYDMAEKKKIAILTSGGDAPGMNAAIRAVVRSALYFDMDVYGVQDGYFGLLNDDMRLLSAGDVGDIIHRGGTMLGTARLPEFATDPAVRHQCYDNLNKRGIEGLVVCGGDGSYRGARLIQNESNINVIGLPGTIDNDLAYTDYTIGFDTAVNTCVDSINKLRDTMASHGRVSVVDVMGRGCGDIAVHSGIAAGAEAILIPEIKKSDNQWLDYIVQKLRTSFARGKKYGIIVMAEGVYHAPKMHHFTADYIASWLN
;
A
#
# COMPACT_ATOMS: atom_id res chain seq x y z
N LEU A 1 5.66 4.25 -45.74
CA LEU A 1 5.21 2.86 -45.86
C LEU A 1 5.69 2.27 -47.16
N LEU A 2 6.90 1.71 -47.22
CA LEU A 2 7.42 0.96 -48.37
C LEU A 2 7.38 -0.54 -48.01
N LYS A 3 6.41 -1.26 -48.57
CA LYS A 3 6.39 -2.71 -48.59
C LYS A 3 7.56 -3.20 -49.45
N ARG A 4 8.59 -3.81 -48.84
CA ARG A 4 9.49 -4.72 -49.54
C ARG A 4 8.84 -6.10 -49.61
N LYS A 5 8.66 -6.62 -50.84
CA LYS A 5 8.21 -7.98 -51.12
C LYS A 5 9.31 -8.97 -50.70
N GLY A 6 8.94 -9.98 -49.88
CA GLY A 6 9.63 -11.26 -49.88
C GLY A 6 10.50 -11.65 -48.71
N GLU A 7 10.35 -11.05 -47.53
CA GLU A 7 10.89 -11.65 -46.32
C GLU A 7 9.72 -12.05 -45.39
N PHE A 8 9.47 -13.35 -45.28
CA PHE A 8 8.71 -13.92 -44.17
C PHE A 8 9.57 -13.69 -42.90
N TYR A 9 9.38 -12.58 -42.24
CA TYR A 9 9.82 -12.49 -40.86
C TYR A 9 9.02 -13.53 -40.08
N ASP A 10 9.74 -14.54 -39.61
CA ASP A 10 9.24 -15.42 -38.55
C ASP A 10 8.79 -14.48 -37.42
N MET A 11 7.48 -14.27 -37.30
CA MET A 11 6.91 -13.42 -36.26
C MET A 11 7.10 -14.20 -34.96
N ALA A 12 8.23 -14.01 -34.33
CA ALA A 12 8.42 -14.53 -32.94
C ALA A 12 7.18 -14.18 -32.15
N GLU A 13 6.59 -15.19 -31.52
CA GLU A 13 5.37 -15.00 -30.72
C GLU A 13 5.63 -13.89 -29.69
N LYS A 14 4.74 -12.89 -29.62
CA LYS A 14 4.89 -11.78 -28.70
C LYS A 14 4.96 -12.30 -27.26
N LYS A 15 5.92 -11.82 -26.52
CA LYS A 15 5.97 -12.09 -25.08
C LYS A 15 4.72 -11.56 -24.39
N LYS A 16 4.20 -12.33 -23.47
CA LYS A 16 2.98 -12.01 -22.72
C LYS A 16 3.29 -11.89 -21.24
N ILE A 17 2.86 -10.82 -20.65
CA ILE A 17 2.96 -10.60 -19.22
C ILE A 17 1.59 -10.29 -18.63
N ALA A 18 1.45 -10.49 -17.31
CA ALA A 18 0.28 -10.04 -16.57
C ALA A 18 0.69 -9.04 -15.49
N ILE A 19 -0.25 -8.19 -15.09
CA ILE A 19 -0.13 -7.32 -13.93
C ILE A 19 -1.35 -7.48 -13.05
N LEU A 20 -1.13 -7.58 -11.74
CA LEU A 20 -2.16 -7.53 -10.72
C LEU A 20 -1.82 -6.55 -9.61
N THR A 21 -2.85 -6.06 -8.95
CA THR A 21 -2.75 -5.33 -7.67
C THR A 21 -3.31 -6.20 -6.56
N SER A 22 -2.65 -6.23 -5.40
CA SER A 22 -3.02 -7.12 -4.30
C SER A 22 -2.77 -6.45 -2.95
N GLY A 23 -3.58 -6.81 -1.96
CA GLY A 23 -3.55 -6.21 -0.63
C GLY A 23 -4.50 -5.03 -0.50
N GLY A 24 -4.17 -4.05 0.34
CA GLY A 24 -4.87 -2.75 0.39
C GLY A 24 -4.53 -1.91 -0.83
N ASP A 25 -5.48 -1.11 -1.31
CA ASP A 25 -5.16 -0.12 -2.32
C ASP A 25 -4.23 0.96 -1.75
N ALA A 26 -3.41 1.52 -2.61
CA ALA A 26 -2.46 2.56 -2.24
C ALA A 26 -2.39 3.64 -3.33
N PRO A 27 -2.13 4.89 -2.95
CA PRO A 27 -1.82 5.94 -3.92
C PRO A 27 -0.66 5.52 -4.82
N GLY A 28 -0.79 5.76 -6.13
CA GLY A 28 0.23 5.42 -7.11
C GLY A 28 0.10 4.03 -7.75
N MET A 29 -0.80 3.15 -7.30
CA MET A 29 -1.05 1.86 -7.96
C MET A 29 -1.47 2.02 -9.42
N ASN A 30 -2.36 2.97 -9.71
CA ASN A 30 -2.77 3.26 -11.10
C ASN A 30 -1.62 3.79 -11.94
N ALA A 31 -0.75 4.62 -11.39
CA ALA A 31 0.46 5.09 -12.06
C ALA A 31 1.41 3.94 -12.38
N ALA A 32 1.58 2.98 -11.45
CA ALA A 32 2.39 1.77 -11.64
C ALA A 32 1.80 0.87 -12.74
N ILE A 33 0.47 0.61 -12.72
CA ILE A 33 -0.22 -0.15 -13.77
C ILE A 33 0.03 0.52 -15.13
N ARG A 34 -0.19 1.82 -15.22
CA ARG A 34 0.05 2.58 -16.45
C ARG A 34 1.49 2.46 -16.92
N ALA A 35 2.46 2.57 -16.04
CA ALA A 35 3.87 2.47 -16.36
C ALA A 35 4.20 1.09 -16.95
N VAL A 36 3.75 0.01 -16.32
CA VAL A 36 3.95 -1.36 -16.79
C VAL A 36 3.33 -1.57 -18.16
N VAL A 37 2.05 -1.20 -18.33
CA VAL A 37 1.34 -1.37 -19.60
C VAL A 37 2.01 -0.59 -20.73
N ARG A 38 2.32 0.69 -20.51
CA ARG A 38 2.94 1.53 -21.54
C ARG A 38 4.35 1.05 -21.90
N SER A 39 5.13 0.62 -20.91
CA SER A 39 6.48 0.08 -21.15
C SER A 39 6.43 -1.24 -21.92
N ALA A 40 5.55 -2.15 -21.55
CA ALA A 40 5.43 -3.44 -22.23
C ALA A 40 4.97 -3.26 -23.69
N LEU A 41 3.99 -2.39 -23.93
CA LEU A 41 3.57 -2.06 -25.32
C LEU A 41 4.71 -1.42 -26.14
N TYR A 42 5.56 -0.60 -25.50
CA TYR A 42 6.74 -0.04 -26.16
C TYR A 42 7.74 -1.13 -26.61
N PHE A 43 7.86 -2.22 -25.84
CA PHE A 43 8.69 -3.38 -26.17
C PHE A 43 7.96 -4.47 -26.97
N ASP A 44 6.82 -4.15 -27.57
CA ASP A 44 5.97 -5.05 -28.36
C ASP A 44 5.54 -6.32 -27.60
N MET A 45 5.20 -6.16 -26.32
CA MET A 45 4.66 -7.22 -25.45
C MET A 45 3.15 -7.06 -25.28
N ASP A 46 2.45 -8.17 -25.12
CA ASP A 46 1.04 -8.19 -24.72
C ASP A 46 0.94 -8.15 -23.19
N VAL A 47 0.05 -7.32 -22.65
CA VAL A 47 -0.13 -7.16 -21.19
C VAL A 47 -1.56 -7.48 -20.78
N TYR A 48 -1.70 -8.43 -19.90
CA TYR A 48 -2.98 -8.79 -19.30
C TYR A 48 -3.13 -8.11 -17.92
N GLY A 49 -4.23 -7.38 -17.72
CA GLY A 49 -4.63 -6.90 -16.39
C GLY A 49 -5.48 -7.94 -15.70
N VAL A 50 -5.08 -8.38 -14.52
CA VAL A 50 -5.83 -9.32 -13.69
C VAL A 50 -6.74 -8.53 -12.75
N GLN A 51 -8.05 -8.76 -12.81
CA GLN A 51 -9.01 -8.12 -11.91
C GLN A 51 -8.90 -8.74 -10.50
N ASP A 52 -9.12 -7.95 -9.48
CA ASP A 52 -9.21 -8.39 -8.08
C ASP A 52 -8.03 -9.26 -7.59
N GLY A 53 -6.83 -8.99 -8.09
CA GLY A 53 -5.59 -9.59 -7.62
C GLY A 53 -5.52 -11.10 -7.77
N TYR A 54 -5.09 -11.82 -6.73
CA TYR A 54 -4.98 -13.29 -6.76
C TYR A 54 -6.33 -13.99 -6.90
N PHE A 55 -7.43 -13.37 -6.45
CA PHE A 55 -8.77 -13.91 -6.62
C PHE A 55 -9.16 -13.96 -8.11
N GLY A 56 -8.92 -12.90 -8.85
CA GLY A 56 -9.15 -12.88 -10.30
C GLY A 56 -8.22 -13.81 -11.04
N LEU A 57 -6.97 -13.96 -10.57
CA LEU A 57 -6.03 -14.92 -11.14
C LEU A 57 -6.55 -16.36 -11.03
N LEU A 58 -7.15 -16.72 -9.89
CA LEU A 58 -7.80 -18.02 -9.66
C LEU A 58 -8.99 -18.23 -10.60
N ASN A 59 -9.79 -17.19 -10.82
CA ASN A 59 -11.02 -17.27 -11.62
C ASN A 59 -10.79 -17.00 -13.13
N ASP A 60 -9.54 -16.89 -13.58
CA ASP A 60 -9.18 -16.55 -14.97
C ASP A 60 -9.76 -15.20 -15.43
N ASP A 61 -9.99 -14.27 -14.48
CA ASP A 61 -10.51 -12.93 -14.77
C ASP A 61 -9.38 -11.98 -15.19
N MET A 62 -8.97 -12.15 -16.42
CA MET A 62 -7.86 -11.41 -17.04
C MET A 62 -8.26 -10.88 -18.40
N ARG A 63 -7.95 -9.63 -18.69
CA ARG A 63 -8.17 -9.02 -20.00
C ARG A 63 -6.91 -8.38 -20.57
N LEU A 64 -6.77 -8.44 -21.88
CA LEU A 64 -5.70 -7.73 -22.57
C LEU A 64 -5.89 -6.22 -22.41
N LEU A 65 -4.81 -5.52 -22.06
CA LEU A 65 -4.80 -4.08 -21.86
C LEU A 65 -4.18 -3.36 -23.06
N SER A 66 -4.82 -2.28 -23.45
CA SER A 66 -4.34 -1.35 -24.48
C SER A 66 -3.81 -0.04 -23.86
N ALA A 67 -3.16 0.78 -24.65
CA ALA A 67 -2.74 2.11 -24.23
C ALA A 67 -3.92 3.02 -23.81
N GLY A 68 -5.11 2.79 -24.40
CA GLY A 68 -6.34 3.51 -24.08
C GLY A 68 -6.89 3.13 -22.70
N ASP A 69 -6.80 1.86 -22.30
CA ASP A 69 -7.31 1.39 -20.99
C ASP A 69 -6.61 2.06 -19.82
N VAL A 70 -5.36 2.47 -19.99
CA VAL A 70 -4.55 3.16 -18.97
C VAL A 70 -4.44 4.67 -19.22
N GLY A 71 -5.33 5.22 -20.08
CA GLY A 71 -5.46 6.66 -20.27
C GLY A 71 -6.03 7.31 -18.99
N ASP A 72 -5.56 8.52 -18.67
CA ASP A 72 -6.08 9.37 -17.57
C ASP A 72 -6.21 8.72 -16.17
N ILE A 73 -5.42 7.67 -15.90
CA ILE A 73 -5.45 7.02 -14.58
C ILE A 73 -4.29 7.41 -13.66
N ILE A 74 -3.26 8.08 -14.18
CA ILE A 74 -2.01 8.36 -13.43
C ILE A 74 -2.24 9.14 -12.14
N HIS A 75 -3.25 10.00 -12.13
CA HIS A 75 -3.58 10.87 -10.98
C HIS A 75 -4.74 10.33 -10.13
N ARG A 76 -5.32 9.16 -10.50
CA ARG A 76 -6.42 8.55 -9.77
C ARG A 76 -5.89 7.70 -8.63
N GLY A 77 -6.45 7.87 -7.43
CA GLY A 77 -6.24 6.97 -6.30
C GLY A 77 -6.88 5.59 -6.51
N GLY A 78 -6.64 4.69 -5.58
CA GLY A 78 -7.11 3.31 -5.67
C GLY A 78 -6.41 2.52 -6.77
N THR A 79 -7.07 1.48 -7.27
CA THR A 79 -6.58 0.65 -8.37
C THR A 79 -7.69 0.33 -9.37
N MET A 80 -7.42 0.54 -10.66
CA MET A 80 -8.36 0.22 -11.73
C MET A 80 -8.56 -1.28 -11.94
N LEU A 81 -7.64 -2.10 -11.44
CA LEU A 81 -7.72 -3.55 -11.51
C LEU A 81 -8.44 -4.16 -10.30
N GLY A 82 -8.81 -3.35 -9.31
CA GLY A 82 -9.39 -3.87 -8.08
C GLY A 82 -8.39 -4.67 -7.24
N THR A 83 -8.81 -5.07 -6.06
CA THR A 83 -8.06 -5.94 -5.17
C THR A 83 -9.01 -6.72 -4.28
N ALA A 84 -8.80 -8.03 -4.16
CA ALA A 84 -9.55 -8.89 -3.25
C ALA A 84 -8.60 -9.80 -2.47
N ARG A 85 -9.04 -10.19 -1.28
CA ARG A 85 -8.30 -11.13 -0.45
C ARG A 85 -8.59 -12.56 -0.89
N LEU A 86 -7.54 -13.37 -0.98
CA LEU A 86 -7.61 -14.82 -1.21
C LEU A 86 -6.70 -15.52 -0.20
N PRO A 87 -7.16 -15.73 1.05
CA PRO A 87 -6.34 -16.36 2.10
C PRO A 87 -5.87 -17.76 1.72
N GLU A 88 -6.69 -18.50 0.99
CA GLU A 88 -6.43 -19.87 0.52
C GLU A 88 -5.20 -19.93 -0.41
N PHE A 89 -4.86 -18.84 -1.08
CA PHE A 89 -3.68 -18.77 -1.93
C PHE A 89 -2.39 -19.09 -1.15
N ALA A 90 -2.30 -18.67 0.10
CA ALA A 90 -1.12 -18.91 0.93
C ALA A 90 -1.05 -20.37 1.44
N THR A 91 -2.19 -21.02 1.67
CA THR A 91 -2.30 -22.29 2.40
C THR A 91 -2.61 -23.48 1.53
N ASP A 92 -3.31 -23.28 0.40
CA ASP A 92 -3.75 -24.36 -0.48
C ASP A 92 -2.93 -24.42 -1.78
N PRO A 93 -2.11 -25.45 -1.99
CA PRO A 93 -1.39 -25.65 -3.26
C PRO A 93 -2.30 -25.82 -4.47
N ALA A 94 -3.51 -26.42 -4.31
CA ALA A 94 -4.42 -26.64 -5.44
C ALA A 94 -4.92 -25.30 -6.01
N VAL A 95 -5.22 -24.33 -5.13
CA VAL A 95 -5.59 -22.97 -5.52
C VAL A 95 -4.46 -22.29 -6.31
N ARG A 96 -3.22 -22.46 -5.87
CA ARG A 96 -2.05 -21.91 -6.57
C ARG A 96 -1.84 -22.57 -7.94
N HIS A 97 -1.94 -23.89 -8.01
CA HIS A 97 -1.82 -24.62 -9.28
C HIS A 97 -2.85 -24.13 -10.31
N GLN A 98 -4.10 -23.93 -9.90
CA GLN A 98 -5.14 -23.36 -10.79
C GLN A 98 -4.75 -21.97 -11.31
N CYS A 99 -4.15 -21.13 -10.46
CA CYS A 99 -3.65 -19.82 -10.88
C CYS A 99 -2.52 -19.95 -11.94
N TYR A 100 -1.60 -20.89 -11.74
CA TYR A 100 -0.50 -21.15 -12.70
C TYR A 100 -1.03 -21.68 -14.03
N ASP A 101 -2.00 -22.58 -13.99
CA ASP A 101 -2.65 -23.14 -15.18
C ASP A 101 -3.34 -22.03 -15.99
N ASN A 102 -4.00 -21.07 -15.32
CA ASN A 102 -4.63 -19.94 -15.99
C ASN A 102 -3.61 -19.02 -16.68
N LEU A 103 -2.44 -18.78 -16.06
CA LEU A 103 -1.34 -18.02 -16.69
C LEU A 103 -0.75 -18.78 -17.90
N ASN A 104 -0.45 -20.07 -17.71
CA ASN A 104 0.15 -20.93 -18.75
C ASN A 104 -0.78 -21.10 -19.94
N LYS A 105 -2.08 -21.32 -19.71
CA LYS A 105 -3.11 -21.43 -20.76
C LYS A 105 -3.14 -20.21 -21.70
N ARG A 106 -2.81 -19.02 -21.20
CA ARG A 106 -2.72 -17.79 -21.97
C ARG A 106 -1.34 -17.54 -22.57
N GLY A 107 -0.36 -18.37 -22.23
CA GLY A 107 1.04 -18.18 -22.65
C GLY A 107 1.72 -17.01 -21.93
N ILE A 108 1.31 -16.68 -20.72
CA ILE A 108 1.89 -15.61 -19.91
C ILE A 108 3.17 -16.13 -19.26
N GLU A 109 4.30 -15.47 -19.54
CA GLU A 109 5.64 -15.86 -19.06
C GLU A 109 6.10 -15.05 -17.84
N GLY A 110 5.46 -13.91 -17.59
CA GLY A 110 5.84 -13.00 -16.51
C GLY A 110 4.64 -12.40 -15.81
N LEU A 111 4.75 -12.22 -14.50
CA LEU A 111 3.73 -11.61 -13.65
C LEU A 111 4.33 -10.43 -12.89
N VAL A 112 3.71 -9.27 -13.00
CA VAL A 112 4.02 -8.09 -12.17
C VAL A 112 3.00 -8.01 -11.05
N VAL A 113 3.48 -8.01 -9.81
CA VAL A 113 2.64 -7.93 -8.60
C VAL A 113 2.87 -6.58 -7.93
N CYS A 114 1.86 -5.72 -7.94
CA CYS A 114 1.88 -4.44 -7.23
C CYS A 114 1.14 -4.58 -5.90
N GLY A 115 1.85 -4.41 -4.78
CA GLY A 115 1.28 -4.56 -3.45
C GLY A 115 2.31 -4.52 -2.33
N GLY A 116 1.92 -4.94 -1.13
CA GLY A 116 2.75 -4.96 0.07
C GLY A 116 3.34 -6.35 0.40
N ASP A 117 3.80 -6.53 1.64
CA ASP A 117 4.47 -7.74 2.14
C ASP A 117 3.68 -9.04 1.86
N GLY A 118 2.39 -9.07 2.18
CA GLY A 118 1.55 -10.24 1.92
C GLY A 118 1.47 -10.61 0.45
N SER A 119 1.41 -9.61 -0.44
CA SER A 119 1.39 -9.80 -1.89
C SER A 119 2.73 -10.37 -2.39
N TYR A 120 3.84 -9.92 -1.81
CA TYR A 120 5.18 -10.43 -2.16
C TYR A 120 5.40 -11.86 -1.69
N ARG A 121 4.84 -12.24 -0.54
CA ARG A 121 4.84 -13.67 -0.11
C ARG A 121 4.12 -14.56 -1.12
N GLY A 122 2.96 -14.12 -1.63
CA GLY A 122 2.26 -14.80 -2.71
C GLY A 122 3.07 -14.85 -4.01
N ALA A 123 3.68 -13.73 -4.40
CA ALA A 123 4.57 -13.63 -5.55
C ALA A 123 5.74 -14.63 -5.48
N ARG A 124 6.35 -14.76 -4.30
CA ARG A 124 7.44 -15.73 -4.06
C ARG A 124 6.99 -17.19 -4.20
N LEU A 125 5.76 -17.51 -3.80
CA LEU A 125 5.21 -18.86 -4.01
C LEU A 125 5.10 -19.17 -5.50
N ILE A 126 4.55 -18.23 -6.31
CA ILE A 126 4.49 -18.39 -7.78
C ILE A 126 5.88 -18.59 -8.36
N GLN A 127 6.84 -17.75 -7.99
CA GLN A 127 8.23 -17.83 -8.49
C GLN A 127 8.89 -19.18 -8.18
N ASN A 128 8.60 -19.76 -7.01
CA ASN A 128 9.21 -21.01 -6.55
C ASN A 128 8.51 -22.27 -7.11
N GLU A 129 7.22 -22.19 -7.37
CA GLU A 129 6.39 -23.35 -7.72
C GLU A 129 6.03 -23.42 -9.22
N SER A 130 6.38 -22.40 -10.00
CA SER A 130 6.07 -22.32 -11.43
C SER A 130 7.26 -21.80 -12.25
N ASN A 131 7.11 -21.83 -13.57
CA ASN A 131 8.07 -21.23 -14.52
C ASN A 131 7.77 -19.76 -14.84
N ILE A 132 6.85 -19.13 -14.10
CA ILE A 132 6.47 -17.72 -14.30
C ILE A 132 7.49 -16.82 -13.62
N ASN A 133 8.08 -15.92 -14.36
CA ASN A 133 8.95 -14.90 -13.80
C ASN A 133 8.12 -13.85 -13.06
N VAL A 134 8.48 -13.50 -11.82
CA VAL A 134 7.70 -12.56 -11.02
C VAL A 134 8.52 -11.35 -10.63
N ILE A 135 7.91 -10.16 -10.79
CA ILE A 135 8.48 -8.87 -10.36
C ILE A 135 7.48 -8.21 -9.41
N GLY A 136 7.98 -7.77 -8.23
CA GLY A 136 7.19 -7.01 -7.26
C GLY A 136 7.38 -5.51 -7.44
N LEU A 137 6.27 -4.75 -7.36
CA LEU A 137 6.29 -3.30 -7.24
C LEU A 137 5.74 -2.92 -5.86
N PRO A 138 6.44 -2.06 -5.07
CA PRO A 138 6.10 -1.78 -3.67
C PRO A 138 4.89 -0.85 -3.54
N GLY A 139 3.71 -1.32 -3.94
CA GLY A 139 2.44 -0.60 -3.92
C GLY A 139 1.73 -0.70 -2.58
N THR A 140 2.24 -0.02 -1.57
CA THR A 140 1.67 0.06 -0.22
C THR A 140 1.96 1.43 0.39
N ILE A 141 1.23 1.80 1.45
CA ILE A 141 1.49 2.99 2.26
C ILE A 141 2.33 2.68 3.50
N ASP A 142 2.43 1.42 3.92
CA ASP A 142 2.95 1.02 5.23
C ASP A 142 4.46 1.23 5.39
N ASN A 143 5.19 1.29 4.28
CA ASN A 143 6.67 1.44 4.23
C ASN A 143 7.42 0.33 5.00
N ASP A 144 6.84 -0.87 5.07
CA ASP A 144 7.31 -2.03 5.85
C ASP A 144 8.04 -3.09 5.02
N LEU A 145 8.44 -2.76 3.79
CA LEU A 145 9.14 -3.68 2.89
C LEU A 145 10.66 -3.57 3.04
N ALA A 146 11.30 -4.68 3.40
CA ALA A 146 12.75 -4.76 3.47
C ALA A 146 13.42 -4.41 2.12
N TYR A 147 14.56 -3.72 2.18
CA TYR A 147 15.34 -3.26 1.01
C TYR A 147 14.60 -2.25 0.10
N THR A 148 13.57 -1.60 0.63
CA THR A 148 12.85 -0.52 -0.04
C THR A 148 12.97 0.74 0.81
N ASP A 149 13.48 1.83 0.26
CA ASP A 149 13.63 3.09 1.00
C ASP A 149 12.25 3.74 1.22
N TYR A 150 11.46 3.84 0.15
CA TYR A 150 10.09 4.36 0.18
C TYR A 150 9.17 3.51 -0.68
N THR A 151 8.02 3.13 -0.13
CA THR A 151 6.96 2.49 -0.89
C THR A 151 6.16 3.53 -1.67
N ILE A 152 5.54 3.10 -2.78
CA ILE A 152 4.94 4.00 -3.78
C ILE A 152 3.85 4.91 -3.17
N GLY A 153 3.07 4.41 -2.22
CA GLY A 153 1.97 5.18 -1.60
C GLY A 153 2.34 5.99 -0.37
N PHE A 154 3.54 5.78 0.19
CA PHE A 154 3.94 6.31 1.50
C PHE A 154 3.92 7.83 1.59
N ASP A 155 4.65 8.52 0.69
CA ASP A 155 4.72 9.99 0.72
C ASP A 155 3.35 10.66 0.58
N THR A 156 2.49 10.11 -0.29
CA THR A 156 1.12 10.61 -0.44
C THR A 156 0.31 10.41 0.82
N ALA A 157 0.44 9.26 1.50
CA ALA A 157 -0.23 9.00 2.77
C ALA A 157 0.23 9.98 3.85
N VAL A 158 1.54 10.20 3.99
CA VAL A 158 2.11 11.19 4.93
C VAL A 158 1.56 12.59 4.65
N ASN A 159 1.58 13.04 3.40
CA ASN A 159 1.07 14.36 3.03
C ASN A 159 -0.43 14.50 3.33
N THR A 160 -1.22 13.46 3.09
CA THR A 160 -2.65 13.44 3.42
C THR A 160 -2.88 13.55 4.93
N CYS A 161 -2.09 12.84 5.73
CA CYS A 161 -2.14 12.96 7.19
C CYS A 161 -1.79 14.38 7.65
N VAL A 162 -0.70 14.95 7.13
CA VAL A 162 -0.26 16.32 7.48
C VAL A 162 -1.33 17.35 7.11
N ASP A 163 -1.91 17.26 5.92
CA ASP A 163 -2.98 18.18 5.50
C ASP A 163 -4.21 18.05 6.40
N SER A 164 -4.61 16.83 6.75
CA SER A 164 -5.73 16.58 7.64
C SER A 164 -5.48 17.13 9.06
N ILE A 165 -4.29 16.92 9.62
CA ILE A 165 -3.89 17.44 10.94
C ILE A 165 -3.90 18.97 10.91
N ASN A 166 -3.42 19.60 9.84
CA ASN A 166 -3.39 21.04 9.72
C ASN A 166 -4.81 21.65 9.68
N LYS A 167 -5.77 20.98 9.02
CA LYS A 167 -7.19 21.40 9.03
C LYS A 167 -7.80 21.30 10.44
N LEU A 168 -7.43 20.28 11.21
CA LEU A 168 -7.87 20.14 12.61
C LEU A 168 -7.27 21.22 13.52
N ARG A 169 -6.06 21.68 13.22
CA ARG A 169 -5.29 22.62 14.04
C ARG A 169 -6.04 23.92 14.31
N ASP A 170 -6.70 24.48 13.32
CA ASP A 170 -7.40 25.76 13.44
C ASP A 170 -8.51 25.69 14.48
N THR A 171 -9.30 24.62 14.45
CA THR A 171 -10.37 24.43 15.43
C THR A 171 -9.82 24.07 16.82
N MET A 172 -8.75 23.27 16.89
CA MET A 172 -8.08 22.94 18.16
C MET A 172 -7.53 24.19 18.86
N ALA A 173 -6.86 25.06 18.09
CA ALA A 173 -6.32 26.33 18.61
C ALA A 173 -7.42 27.27 19.11
N SER A 174 -8.55 27.31 18.41
CA SER A 174 -9.70 28.16 18.78
C SER A 174 -10.39 27.71 20.06
N HIS A 175 -10.42 26.41 20.32
CA HIS A 175 -11.14 25.83 21.47
C HIS A 175 -10.24 25.38 22.63
N GLY A 176 -8.92 25.47 22.47
CA GLY A 176 -7.98 25.02 23.50
C GLY A 176 -8.03 23.51 23.74
N ARG A 177 -8.17 22.71 22.68
CA ARG A 177 -8.38 21.26 22.78
C ARG A 177 -7.10 20.47 22.48
N VAL A 178 -7.05 19.24 23.03
CA VAL A 178 -6.11 18.19 22.62
C VAL A 178 -6.82 17.25 21.67
N SER A 179 -6.17 16.89 20.57
CA SER A 179 -6.68 15.88 19.63
C SER A 179 -5.72 14.71 19.52
N VAL A 180 -6.27 13.51 19.49
CA VAL A 180 -5.56 12.29 19.17
C VAL A 180 -5.92 11.91 17.75
N VAL A 181 -4.91 11.82 16.89
CA VAL A 181 -5.06 11.48 15.48
C VAL A 181 -4.48 10.09 15.27
N ASP A 182 -5.35 9.16 14.90
CA ASP A 182 -4.99 7.79 14.58
C ASP A 182 -4.64 7.71 13.09
N VAL A 183 -3.49 7.12 12.77
CA VAL A 183 -3.01 6.97 11.40
C VAL A 183 -2.73 5.51 11.06
N MET A 184 -2.97 5.14 9.82
CA MET A 184 -2.65 3.83 9.27
C MET A 184 -1.14 3.56 9.28
N GLY A 185 -0.74 2.40 8.84
CA GLY A 185 0.66 1.95 8.76
C GLY A 185 0.81 0.53 9.26
N ARG A 186 -0.30 -0.13 9.65
CA ARG A 186 -0.35 -1.52 10.12
C ARG A 186 0.59 -1.75 11.33
N GLY A 187 1.67 -2.50 11.14
CA GLY A 187 2.68 -2.75 12.18
C GLY A 187 3.87 -1.80 12.18
N CYS A 188 3.86 -0.78 11.30
CA CYS A 188 4.93 0.19 11.13
C CYS A 188 4.49 1.58 11.57
N GLY A 189 5.34 2.27 12.32
CA GLY A 189 5.10 3.63 12.81
C GLY A 189 5.52 4.76 11.87
N ASP A 190 6.03 4.47 10.68
CA ASP A 190 6.65 5.46 9.79
C ASP A 190 5.69 6.60 9.40
N ILE A 191 4.43 6.29 9.06
CA ILE A 191 3.44 7.32 8.74
C ILE A 191 3.23 8.24 9.96
N ALA A 192 3.09 7.66 11.16
CA ALA A 192 2.90 8.45 12.39
C ALA A 192 4.11 9.33 12.69
N VAL A 193 5.32 8.82 12.53
CA VAL A 193 6.57 9.57 12.76
C VAL A 193 6.68 10.73 11.78
N HIS A 194 6.61 10.45 10.48
CA HIS A 194 6.79 11.48 9.45
C HIS A 194 5.68 12.54 9.50
N SER A 195 4.42 12.12 9.60
CA SER A 195 3.31 13.08 9.69
C SER A 195 3.28 13.83 11.02
N GLY A 196 3.58 13.16 12.13
CA GLY A 196 3.62 13.78 13.45
C GLY A 196 4.73 14.83 13.59
N ILE A 197 5.93 14.55 13.06
CA ILE A 197 7.04 15.52 13.03
C ILE A 197 6.69 16.70 12.13
N ALA A 198 6.23 16.43 10.89
CA ALA A 198 5.90 17.48 9.93
C ALA A 198 4.75 18.37 10.42
N ALA A 199 3.77 17.78 11.11
CA ALA A 199 2.66 18.52 11.70
C ALA A 199 2.98 19.12 13.07
N GLY A 200 4.14 18.89 13.67
CA GLY A 200 4.53 19.41 14.97
C GLY A 200 3.67 18.89 16.13
N ALA A 201 3.46 17.58 16.16
CA ALA A 201 2.75 16.89 17.24
C ALA A 201 3.54 16.94 18.56
N GLU A 202 2.85 17.05 19.68
CA GLU A 202 3.43 16.99 21.03
C GLU A 202 3.92 15.59 21.39
N ALA A 203 3.16 14.57 20.97
CA ALA A 203 3.50 13.17 21.21
C ALA A 203 3.23 12.35 19.96
N ILE A 204 4.10 11.38 19.70
CA ILE A 204 3.97 10.41 18.62
C ILE A 204 4.10 9.03 19.24
N LEU A 205 3.11 8.17 19.01
CA LEU A 205 3.03 6.81 19.53
C LEU A 205 3.20 5.82 18.38
N ILE A 206 4.18 4.92 18.50
CA ILE A 206 4.51 3.95 17.45
C ILE A 206 4.67 2.54 18.04
N PRO A 207 4.35 1.50 17.27
CA PRO A 207 4.37 0.11 17.77
C PRO A 207 5.78 -0.42 18.03
N GLU A 208 6.81 0.18 17.45
CA GLU A 208 8.22 -0.17 17.65
C GLU A 208 8.69 0.14 19.08
N ILE A 209 8.06 1.12 19.74
CA ILE A 209 8.34 1.47 21.12
C ILE A 209 7.33 0.76 22.04
N LYS A 210 7.78 -0.34 22.63
CA LYS A 210 6.93 -1.12 23.54
C LYS A 210 6.79 -0.43 24.90
N LYS A 211 5.59 0.03 25.21
CA LYS A 211 5.22 0.63 26.51
C LYS A 211 3.91 0.04 27.00
N SER A 212 3.69 0.03 28.34
CA SER A 212 2.37 -0.19 28.92
C SER A 212 1.49 1.05 28.76
N ASP A 213 0.17 0.89 28.96
CA ASP A 213 -0.79 1.99 28.92
C ASP A 213 -0.38 3.15 29.80
N ASN A 214 -0.05 2.88 31.08
CA ASN A 214 0.38 3.91 32.03
C ASN A 214 1.65 4.64 31.54
N GLN A 215 2.61 3.92 30.96
CA GLN A 215 3.82 4.54 30.43
C GLN A 215 3.54 5.43 29.21
N TRP A 216 2.57 5.05 28.38
CA TRP A 216 2.14 5.90 27.27
C TRP A 216 1.39 7.14 27.79
N LEU A 217 0.46 6.97 28.74
CA LEU A 217 -0.27 8.10 29.34
C LEU A 217 0.67 9.07 30.04
N ASP A 218 1.62 8.59 30.84
CA ASP A 218 2.63 9.44 31.49
C ASP A 218 3.46 10.22 30.46
N TYR A 219 3.87 9.55 29.38
CA TYR A 219 4.60 10.19 28.28
C TYR A 219 3.79 11.31 27.62
N ILE A 220 2.52 11.05 27.29
CA ILE A 220 1.61 12.04 26.71
C ILE A 220 1.45 13.25 27.64
N VAL A 221 1.14 13.00 28.90
CA VAL A 221 0.94 14.07 29.91
C VAL A 221 2.19 14.93 30.08
N GLN A 222 3.36 14.30 30.17
CA GLN A 222 4.63 15.02 30.28
C GLN A 222 4.86 15.94 29.07
N LYS A 223 4.59 15.45 27.84
CA LYS A 223 4.75 16.23 26.63
C LYS A 223 3.77 17.40 26.55
N LEU A 224 2.50 17.17 26.86
CA LEU A 224 1.47 18.21 26.91
C LEU A 224 1.79 19.28 27.94
N ARG A 225 2.16 18.88 29.19
CA ARG A 225 2.54 19.82 30.25
C ARG A 225 3.70 20.70 29.83
N THR A 226 4.71 20.12 29.20
CA THR A 226 5.87 20.88 28.68
C THR A 226 5.46 21.89 27.61
N SER A 227 4.57 21.51 26.71
CA SER A 227 4.06 22.36 25.65
C SER A 227 3.21 23.52 26.20
N PHE A 228 2.31 23.23 27.15
CA PHE A 228 1.44 24.21 27.78
C PHE A 228 2.20 25.19 28.67
N ALA A 229 3.24 24.74 29.38
CA ALA A 229 4.15 25.60 30.14
C ALA A 229 4.88 26.63 29.27
N ARG A 230 5.03 26.34 27.96
CA ARG A 230 5.59 27.25 26.95
C ARG A 230 4.54 28.17 26.31
N GLY A 231 3.30 28.15 26.79
CA GLY A 231 2.22 29.02 26.32
C GLY A 231 1.37 28.46 25.19
N LYS A 232 1.58 27.22 24.74
CA LYS A 232 0.69 26.57 23.78
C LYS A 232 -0.66 26.25 24.46
N LYS A 233 -1.77 26.42 23.72
CA LYS A 233 -3.13 26.24 24.29
C LYS A 233 -3.83 24.99 23.79
N TYR A 234 -3.23 24.23 22.87
CA TYR A 234 -3.78 23.02 22.28
C TYR A 234 -2.67 21.98 22.12
N GLY A 235 -3.03 20.75 21.89
CA GLY A 235 -2.06 19.66 21.70
C GLY A 235 -2.49 18.69 20.59
N ILE A 236 -1.51 18.16 19.88
CA ILE A 236 -1.69 17.14 18.86
C ILE A 236 -0.93 15.89 19.29
N ILE A 237 -1.62 14.76 19.32
CA ILE A 237 -1.04 13.45 19.55
C ILE A 237 -1.27 12.65 18.28
N VAL A 238 -0.23 12.09 17.67
CA VAL A 238 -0.34 11.20 16.52
C VAL A 238 -0.03 9.78 16.98
N MET A 239 -0.90 8.85 16.67
CA MET A 239 -0.77 7.45 17.06
C MET A 239 -0.88 6.55 15.82
N ALA A 240 0.10 5.65 15.64
CA ALA A 240 0.01 4.59 14.65
C ALA A 240 -0.97 3.49 15.12
N GLU A 241 -1.83 3.01 14.23
CA GLU A 241 -2.79 1.93 14.51
C GLU A 241 -2.13 0.66 15.10
N GLY A 242 -0.87 0.39 14.73
CA GLY A 242 -0.10 -0.72 15.26
C GLY A 242 0.10 -0.71 16.77
N VAL A 243 -0.08 0.43 17.44
CA VAL A 243 0.03 0.53 18.92
C VAL A 243 -1.03 -0.29 19.61
N TYR A 244 -2.31 -0.18 19.18
CA TYR A 244 -3.41 -0.94 19.78
C TYR A 244 -3.59 -2.33 19.15
N HIS A 245 -2.99 -2.61 18.00
CA HIS A 245 -2.94 -3.96 17.46
C HIS A 245 -1.90 -4.85 18.14
N ALA A 246 -1.01 -4.27 18.96
CA ALA A 246 -0.06 -5.04 19.75
C ALA A 246 -0.80 -5.95 20.78
N PRO A 247 -0.28 -7.15 21.05
CA PRO A 247 -0.88 -8.04 22.05
C PRO A 247 -1.06 -7.31 23.40
N LYS A 248 -2.25 -7.41 23.99
CA LYS A 248 -2.67 -6.77 25.26
C LYS A 248 -2.96 -5.25 25.18
N MET A 249 -2.87 -4.61 24.01
CA MET A 249 -3.09 -3.18 23.84
C MET A 249 -4.39 -2.84 23.08
N HIS A 250 -5.24 -3.82 22.78
CA HIS A 250 -6.45 -3.63 21.95
C HIS A 250 -7.44 -2.56 22.45
N HIS A 251 -7.40 -2.24 23.75
CA HIS A 251 -8.23 -1.19 24.35
C HIS A 251 -7.56 0.19 24.31
N PHE A 252 -6.26 0.27 24.00
CA PHE A 252 -5.48 1.52 24.01
C PHE A 252 -5.68 2.27 22.68
N THR A 253 -6.90 2.65 22.39
CA THR A 253 -7.32 3.37 21.19
C THR A 253 -7.21 4.87 21.33
N ALA A 254 -7.34 5.61 20.24
CA ALA A 254 -7.42 7.07 20.26
C ALA A 254 -8.58 7.56 21.16
N ASP A 255 -9.73 6.89 21.09
CA ASP A 255 -10.89 7.20 21.92
C ASP A 255 -10.63 6.97 23.42
N TYR A 256 -9.92 5.91 23.76
CA TYR A 256 -9.51 5.64 25.16
C TYR A 256 -8.60 6.75 25.68
N ILE A 257 -7.58 7.14 24.92
CA ILE A 257 -6.67 8.24 25.29
C ILE A 257 -7.45 9.55 25.43
N ALA A 258 -8.32 9.86 24.48
CA ALA A 258 -9.14 11.07 24.50
C ALA A 258 -10.07 11.10 25.73
N SER A 259 -10.70 9.98 26.08
CA SER A 259 -11.56 9.87 27.26
C SER A 259 -10.80 10.02 28.58
N TRP A 260 -9.54 9.59 28.59
CA TRP A 260 -8.67 9.72 29.78
C TRP A 260 -8.12 11.14 29.96
N LEU A 261 -7.97 11.91 28.88
CA LEU A 261 -7.48 13.30 28.92
C LEU A 261 -8.57 14.32 29.31
N ASN A 262 -9.85 13.97 29.21
CA ASN A 262 -10.99 14.79 29.63
C ASN A 262 -11.28 14.64 31.11
#